data_7c5a01311048f8c8b499d3dc5aacfa4a
#
_entry.id   7c5a01311048f8c8b499d3dc5aacfa4a
#
_cell.length_a   1.000
_cell.length_b   1.000
_cell.length_c   1.000
_cell.angle_alpha   90.00
_cell.angle_beta   90.00
_cell.angle_gamma   90.00
#
_symmetry.space_group_name_H-M   'P 1'
#
loop_
_entity.id
_entity.type
_entity.pdbx_description
1 polymer ?
#
loop_
_entity_poly.entity_id
_entity_poly.type
_entity_poly.pdbx_seq_one_letter_code
_entity_poly.pdbx_strand_id
1 'polypeptide(L)'
;MKTELIIRSNASDIDFALLKDGKLIELNKETSDNKFSVGDIFLAKIGKVLSGLNASFVNVGYPKDGFLHYHDLGPQVQSLNSFIKKVSTGKYKEFTLKNFQFQKDINKDGSINDVLKSGQNLLVQIVKEPISTKGPRLSSELSIAGRYLVLVPFSNRVSVSQKIEDPKEKERLKRLAKSIRPKGFGVILRTVAEGKKVAELDKDLQNSLERWKTMCKRIANTNTPTKILSELNRASSILRDVMNESFTNIVTNDKDLKQEIKEYLQEIYPEKENIVKLHRSETPIFEKYGIERQIKTSFGKTVSMSKGAYLVIEHTEALHVIDVNSGNRSNKAGSQEDTALEVNMISATEVARQLQLRDMGGIIVVDFIDMHKAENRNKLFQHLKEQMSFDRTKHKILPPTKFGLVQITRQRVRPELSIKTTEANPNKNGQVEAPIVLLDKIEAELEKVLSNPKNKKVALNVHPFIAAYLTKGINSIRFRWFLQHKKWITIIPRDAYTYLHYKFKIKRK
;
A
#
# COMPACT_ATOMS: atom_id res chain seq x y z
N MET A 1 -7.55 -13.00 18.68
CA MET A 1 -6.97 -12.63 17.39
C MET A 1 -5.88 -11.59 17.65
N LYS A 2 -4.62 -11.87 17.31
CA LYS A 2 -3.49 -10.98 17.55
C LYS A 2 -3.05 -10.37 16.24
N THR A 3 -2.98 -9.05 16.18
CA THR A 3 -2.44 -8.32 15.02
C THR A 3 -1.11 -7.69 15.39
N GLU A 4 -0.11 -7.84 14.55
CA GLU A 4 1.22 -7.31 14.76
C GLU A 4 1.71 -6.63 13.48
N LEU A 5 2.34 -5.46 13.62
CA LEU A 5 2.98 -4.75 12.52
C LEU A 5 4.50 -4.80 12.75
N ILE A 6 5.20 -5.44 11.84
CA ILE A 6 6.67 -5.56 11.87
C ILE A 6 7.24 -4.71 10.75
N ILE A 7 8.11 -3.78 11.10
CA ILE A 7 8.65 -2.80 10.17
C ILE A 7 10.17 -2.96 10.13
N ARG A 8 10.68 -3.24 8.93
CA ARG A 8 12.10 -3.33 8.66
C ARG A 8 12.53 -2.08 7.89
N SER A 9 13.38 -1.28 8.49
CA SER A 9 14.02 -0.12 7.85
C SER A 9 15.43 -0.52 7.43
N ASN A 10 15.73 -0.46 6.15
CA ASN A 10 17.01 -0.66 5.52
C ASN A 10 17.53 0.67 4.95
N ALA A 11 18.78 0.72 4.51
CA ALA A 11 19.36 1.93 3.92
C ALA A 11 18.59 2.49 2.69
N SER A 12 17.81 1.67 2.01
CA SER A 12 17.11 2.03 0.78
C SER A 12 15.59 2.00 0.88
N ASP A 13 15.08 1.14 1.74
CA ASP A 13 13.68 0.76 1.72
C ASP A 13 13.16 0.54 3.14
N ILE A 14 11.87 0.74 3.30
CA ILE A 14 11.14 0.38 4.51
C ILE A 14 10.10 -0.67 4.12
N ASP A 15 10.21 -1.84 4.72
CA ASP A 15 9.26 -2.93 4.51
C ASP A 15 8.31 -3.04 5.70
N PHE A 16 7.03 -3.16 5.41
CA PHE A 16 5.94 -3.28 6.38
C PHE A 16 5.29 -4.64 6.25
N ALA A 17 5.35 -5.44 7.27
CA ALA A 17 4.70 -6.75 7.33
C ALA A 17 3.59 -6.75 8.38
N LEU A 18 2.35 -6.95 7.96
CA LEU A 18 1.20 -7.11 8.83
C LEU A 18 0.95 -8.60 9.07
N LEU A 19 1.02 -9.00 10.33
CA LEU A 19 0.77 -10.36 10.77
C LEU A 19 -0.57 -10.44 11.49
N LYS A 20 -1.32 -11.52 11.27
CA LYS A 20 -2.54 -11.86 11.99
C LYS A 20 -2.43 -13.29 12.50
N ASP A 21 -2.44 -13.45 13.83
CA ASP A 21 -2.15 -14.72 14.49
C ASP A 21 -0.86 -15.41 13.96
N GLY A 22 0.20 -14.61 13.75
CA GLY A 22 1.49 -15.04 13.21
C GLY A 22 1.54 -15.30 11.70
N LYS A 23 0.42 -15.20 10.96
CA LYS A 23 0.40 -15.34 9.50
C LYS A 23 0.58 -13.99 8.81
N LEU A 24 1.45 -13.93 7.82
CA LEU A 24 1.69 -12.77 6.99
C LEU A 24 0.49 -12.52 6.06
N ILE A 25 -0.21 -11.41 6.28
CA ILE A 25 -1.42 -11.03 5.53
C ILE A 25 -1.13 -9.93 4.50
N GLU A 26 -0.27 -8.98 4.87
CA GLU A 26 0.06 -7.87 3.99
C GLU A 26 1.57 -7.60 4.08
N LEU A 27 2.19 -7.40 2.94
CA LEU A 27 3.57 -6.97 2.83
C LEU A 27 3.61 -5.74 1.93
N ASN A 28 4.21 -4.68 2.40
CA ASN A 28 4.37 -3.45 1.64
C ASN A 28 5.83 -3.04 1.69
N LYS A 29 6.27 -2.46 0.60
CA LYS A 29 7.61 -1.90 0.48
C LYS A 29 7.49 -0.44 0.09
N GLU A 30 8.20 0.42 0.81
CA GLU A 30 8.33 1.84 0.50
C GLU A 30 9.81 2.13 0.23
N THR A 31 10.10 2.68 -0.93
CA THR A 31 11.43 3.20 -1.21
C THR A 31 11.56 4.59 -0.61
N SER A 32 12.69 4.92 -0.02
CA SER A 32 12.98 6.24 0.56
C SER A 32 12.80 7.40 -0.45
N ASP A 33 12.80 7.10 -1.75
CA ASP A 33 12.61 8.03 -2.86
C ASP A 33 11.16 8.10 -3.39
N ASN A 34 10.18 7.42 -2.77
CA ASN A 34 8.80 7.47 -3.25
C ASN A 34 8.12 8.81 -2.93
N LYS A 35 8.32 9.76 -3.85
CA LYS A 35 7.77 11.13 -3.76
C LYS A 35 6.34 11.25 -4.29
N PHE A 36 5.74 10.17 -4.80
CA PHE A 36 4.47 10.19 -5.54
C PHE A 36 3.54 9.06 -5.07
N SER A 37 3.06 9.14 -3.84
CA SER A 37 2.18 8.14 -3.22
C SER A 37 0.71 8.46 -3.45
N VAL A 38 -0.14 7.42 -3.44
CA VAL A 38 -1.61 7.60 -3.45
C VAL A 38 -2.02 8.49 -2.28
N GLY A 39 -2.81 9.51 -2.56
CA GLY A 39 -3.26 10.50 -1.57
C GLY A 39 -2.48 11.81 -1.58
N ASP A 40 -1.25 11.83 -2.10
CA ASP A 40 -0.47 13.06 -2.25
C ASP A 40 -1.21 14.08 -3.12
N ILE A 41 -1.21 15.35 -2.68
CA ILE A 41 -1.85 16.45 -3.40
C ILE A 41 -0.78 17.42 -3.91
N PHE A 42 -0.86 17.73 -5.19
CA PHE A 42 0.05 18.62 -5.90
C PHE A 42 -0.67 19.86 -6.40
N LEU A 43 -0.03 21.01 -6.29
CA LEU A 43 -0.32 22.17 -7.15
C LEU A 43 0.46 21.94 -8.44
N ALA A 44 -0.26 21.61 -9.49
CA ALA A 44 0.29 21.10 -10.74
C ALA A 44 -0.06 22.02 -11.91
N LYS A 45 0.67 21.88 -13.02
CA LYS A 45 0.42 22.64 -14.25
C LYS A 45 -0.18 21.74 -15.31
N ILE A 46 -1.29 22.16 -15.89
CA ILE A 46 -1.91 21.47 -17.03
C ILE A 46 -0.96 21.55 -18.22
N GLY A 47 -0.59 20.39 -18.75
CA GLY A 47 0.21 20.27 -19.95
C GLY A 47 -0.67 20.19 -21.20
N LYS A 48 -0.63 19.04 -21.89
CA LYS A 48 -1.41 18.81 -23.13
C LYS A 48 -2.83 18.37 -22.80
N VAL A 49 -3.83 19.06 -23.38
CA VAL A 49 -5.23 18.66 -23.35
C VAL A 49 -5.53 17.84 -24.61
N LEU A 50 -6.16 16.69 -24.45
CA LEU A 50 -6.46 15.70 -25.51
C LEU A 50 -7.97 15.48 -25.63
N SER A 51 -8.59 16.16 -26.57
CA SER A 51 -10.04 16.09 -26.81
C SER A 51 -10.51 14.67 -27.16
N GLY A 52 -9.76 13.95 -27.99
CA GLY A 52 -10.11 12.59 -28.42
C GLY A 52 -10.11 11.55 -27.29
N LEU A 53 -9.40 11.81 -26.18
CA LEU A 53 -9.41 10.96 -24.99
C LEU A 53 -10.23 11.56 -23.85
N ASN A 54 -10.79 12.74 -24.04
CA ASN A 54 -11.44 13.54 -23.01
C ASN A 54 -10.59 13.61 -21.72
N ALA A 55 -9.27 13.87 -21.87
CA ALA A 55 -8.28 13.80 -20.80
C ALA A 55 -7.20 14.87 -20.95
N SER A 56 -6.41 15.06 -19.91
CA SER A 56 -5.26 15.96 -19.93
C SER A 56 -4.04 15.26 -19.32
N PHE A 57 -2.86 15.59 -19.82
CA PHE A 57 -1.58 15.34 -19.15
C PHE A 57 -1.24 16.51 -18.25
N VAL A 58 -0.79 16.20 -17.03
CA VAL A 58 -0.57 17.18 -15.95
C VAL A 58 0.82 16.98 -15.36
N ASN A 59 1.60 18.06 -15.37
CA ASN A 59 2.93 18.04 -14.79
C ASN A 59 2.85 18.15 -13.25
N VAL A 60 3.21 17.06 -12.57
CA VAL A 60 3.31 16.94 -11.10
C VAL A 60 4.77 16.89 -10.62
N GLY A 61 5.75 17.10 -11.52
CA GLY A 61 7.18 16.97 -11.21
C GLY A 61 7.74 15.56 -11.28
N TYR A 62 6.95 14.57 -11.76
CA TYR A 62 7.41 13.25 -12.11
C TYR A 62 7.97 13.23 -13.55
N PRO A 63 8.94 12.34 -13.89
CA PRO A 63 9.52 12.29 -15.25
C PRO A 63 8.52 12.08 -16.38
N LYS A 64 7.36 11.52 -16.08
CA LYS A 64 6.21 11.38 -17.00
C LYS A 64 5.00 12.09 -16.43
N ASP A 65 4.34 12.90 -17.27
CA ASP A 65 3.14 13.63 -16.86
C ASP A 65 2.05 12.66 -16.33
N GLY A 66 1.34 13.12 -15.31
CA GLY A 66 0.19 12.41 -14.76
C GLY A 66 -1.01 12.48 -15.70
N PHE A 67 -1.84 11.44 -15.70
CA PHE A 67 -3.04 11.33 -16.52
C PHE A 67 -4.28 11.74 -15.72
N LEU A 68 -5.04 12.72 -16.21
CA LEU A 68 -6.27 13.25 -15.63
C LEU A 68 -7.41 13.15 -16.65
N HIS A 69 -8.33 12.22 -16.43
CA HIS A 69 -9.51 12.05 -17.27
C HIS A 69 -10.63 13.01 -16.85
N TYR A 70 -11.53 13.38 -17.78
CA TYR A 70 -12.67 14.26 -17.50
C TYR A 70 -13.52 13.81 -16.29
N HIS A 71 -13.83 12.53 -16.20
CA HIS A 71 -14.58 11.96 -15.06
C HIS A 71 -13.85 11.99 -13.72
N ASP A 72 -12.54 12.22 -13.73
CA ASP A 72 -11.72 12.36 -12.52
C ASP A 72 -11.60 13.84 -12.06
N LEU A 73 -12.23 14.79 -12.78
CA LEU A 73 -12.22 16.21 -12.40
C LEU A 73 -13.08 16.50 -11.15
N GLY A 74 -14.12 15.72 -10.96
CA GLY A 74 -15.16 16.04 -9.97
C GLY A 74 -16.08 17.18 -10.42
N PRO A 75 -17.34 17.21 -9.96
CA PRO A 75 -18.32 18.21 -10.40
C PRO A 75 -17.92 19.63 -10.05
N GLN A 76 -17.20 19.85 -8.96
CA GLN A 76 -16.85 21.15 -8.38
C GLN A 76 -15.50 21.71 -8.84
N VAL A 77 -14.90 21.19 -9.91
CA VAL A 77 -13.56 21.62 -10.38
C VAL A 77 -13.50 23.11 -10.69
N GLN A 78 -14.60 23.75 -11.18
CA GLN A 78 -14.62 25.19 -11.43
C GLN A 78 -14.56 25.99 -10.13
N SER A 79 -15.24 25.52 -9.07
CA SER A 79 -15.13 26.10 -7.72
C SER A 79 -13.71 25.96 -7.17
N LEU A 80 -13.09 24.78 -7.33
CA LEU A 80 -11.69 24.54 -6.95
C LEU A 80 -10.74 25.49 -7.70
N ASN A 81 -10.87 25.65 -9.00
CA ASN A 81 -10.05 26.55 -9.80
C ASN A 81 -10.19 28.02 -9.35
N SER A 82 -11.43 28.47 -9.10
CA SER A 82 -11.70 29.81 -8.59
C SER A 82 -11.08 30.02 -7.20
N PHE A 83 -11.14 29.02 -6.34
CA PHE A 83 -10.54 29.04 -5.00
C PHE A 83 -9.01 29.15 -5.07
N ILE A 84 -8.35 28.31 -5.86
CA ILE A 84 -6.89 28.33 -6.05
C ILE A 84 -6.45 29.72 -6.50
N LYS A 85 -7.12 30.28 -7.51
CA LYS A 85 -6.81 31.63 -8.02
C LYS A 85 -6.93 32.72 -6.94
N LYS A 86 -7.99 32.65 -6.11
CA LYS A 86 -8.18 33.62 -5.01
C LYS A 86 -7.15 33.45 -3.90
N VAL A 87 -6.78 32.22 -3.56
CA VAL A 87 -5.74 31.93 -2.56
C VAL A 87 -4.36 32.38 -3.05
N SER A 88 -3.98 32.00 -4.27
CA SER A 88 -2.67 32.39 -4.86
C SER A 88 -2.50 33.91 -5.03
N THR A 89 -3.59 34.66 -5.20
CA THR A 89 -3.55 36.12 -5.27
C THR A 89 -3.73 36.81 -3.92
N GLY A 90 -3.78 36.07 -2.81
CA GLY A 90 -3.99 36.63 -1.47
C GLY A 90 -5.37 37.21 -1.19
N LYS A 91 -6.31 37.05 -2.14
CA LYS A 91 -7.70 37.56 -2.03
C LYS A 91 -8.59 36.72 -1.10
N TYR A 92 -8.13 35.53 -0.70
CA TYR A 92 -8.87 34.63 0.21
C TYR A 92 -7.92 34.07 1.27
N LYS A 93 -8.12 34.47 2.52
CA LYS A 93 -7.21 34.15 3.64
C LYS A 93 -7.84 33.28 4.73
N GLU A 94 -9.17 33.16 4.76
CA GLU A 94 -9.87 32.42 5.81
C GLU A 94 -9.74 30.90 5.67
N PHE A 95 -9.45 30.40 4.47
CA PHE A 95 -9.34 28.97 4.13
C PHE A 95 -10.54 28.10 4.57
N THR A 96 -11.64 28.72 5.03
CA THR A 96 -12.93 28.09 5.25
C THR A 96 -13.79 28.23 4.01
N LEU A 97 -14.64 27.28 3.72
CA LEU A 97 -15.56 27.39 2.56
C LEU A 97 -16.91 28.01 2.93
N LYS A 98 -17.06 28.52 4.17
CA LYS A 98 -18.35 29.05 4.69
C LYS A 98 -18.89 30.20 3.85
N ASN A 99 -18.02 31.14 3.49
CA ASN A 99 -18.34 32.36 2.74
C ASN A 99 -17.87 32.30 1.28
N PHE A 100 -17.43 31.11 0.81
CA PHE A 100 -16.97 30.93 -0.55
C PHE A 100 -18.13 30.85 -1.53
N GLN A 101 -18.07 31.61 -2.63
CA GLN A 101 -19.07 31.55 -3.70
C GLN A 101 -18.72 30.40 -4.65
N PHE A 102 -19.51 29.34 -4.58
CA PHE A 102 -19.36 28.19 -5.44
C PHE A 102 -19.74 28.53 -6.89
N GLN A 103 -18.98 27.99 -7.83
CA GLN A 103 -19.28 28.01 -9.24
C GLN A 103 -20.24 26.88 -9.60
N LYS A 104 -20.87 26.97 -10.78
CA LYS A 104 -21.75 25.91 -11.30
C LYS A 104 -20.94 24.62 -11.49
N ASP A 105 -21.56 23.50 -11.17
CA ASP A 105 -21.00 22.18 -11.40
C ASP A 105 -20.79 21.95 -12.90
N ILE A 106 -19.72 21.22 -13.25
CA ILE A 106 -19.52 20.79 -14.64
C ILE A 106 -20.52 19.71 -15.02
N ASN A 107 -20.88 19.66 -16.30
CA ASN A 107 -21.74 18.59 -16.82
C ASN A 107 -20.98 17.26 -16.76
N LYS A 108 -21.66 16.19 -16.34
CA LYS A 108 -21.09 14.85 -16.28
C LYS A 108 -20.60 14.34 -17.65
N ASP A 109 -21.30 14.67 -18.71
CA ASP A 109 -21.01 14.25 -20.09
C ASP A 109 -20.37 15.39 -20.92
N GLY A 110 -19.65 16.32 -20.27
CA GLY A 110 -19.00 17.44 -20.91
C GLY A 110 -17.63 17.11 -21.51
N SER A 111 -16.98 18.14 -22.05
CA SER A 111 -15.65 18.05 -22.64
C SER A 111 -14.59 18.67 -21.73
N ILE A 112 -13.39 18.06 -21.70
CA ILE A 112 -12.26 18.55 -20.91
C ILE A 112 -11.80 19.94 -21.38
N ASN A 113 -11.93 20.23 -22.67
CA ASN A 113 -11.56 21.52 -23.26
C ASN A 113 -12.42 22.69 -22.75
N ASP A 114 -13.65 22.42 -22.30
CA ASP A 114 -14.55 23.45 -21.77
C ASP A 114 -14.16 23.83 -20.32
N VAL A 115 -13.36 23.01 -19.67
CA VAL A 115 -13.05 23.11 -18.23
C VAL A 115 -11.58 23.46 -17.98
N LEU A 116 -10.67 22.88 -18.75
CA LEU A 116 -9.22 23.02 -18.54
C LEU A 116 -8.52 23.63 -19.77
N LYS A 117 -7.51 24.46 -19.48
CA LYS A 117 -6.63 25.05 -20.49
C LYS A 117 -5.19 24.68 -20.22
N SER A 118 -4.40 24.48 -21.28
CA SER A 118 -2.95 24.27 -21.17
C SER A 118 -2.30 25.45 -20.44
N GLY A 119 -1.32 25.17 -19.59
CA GLY A 119 -0.63 26.18 -18.77
C GLY A 119 -1.36 26.59 -17.48
N GLN A 120 -2.61 26.18 -17.28
CA GLN A 120 -3.40 26.46 -16.08
C GLN A 120 -2.86 25.69 -14.87
N ASN A 121 -2.88 26.31 -13.68
CA ASN A 121 -2.62 25.62 -12.42
C ASN A 121 -3.87 24.91 -11.92
N LEU A 122 -3.69 23.71 -11.39
CA LEU A 122 -4.77 22.88 -10.83
C LEU A 122 -4.26 22.12 -9.62
N LEU A 123 -5.10 21.96 -8.58
CA LEU A 123 -4.84 20.97 -7.53
C LEU A 123 -5.27 19.60 -8.01
N VAL A 124 -4.35 18.65 -7.91
CA VAL A 124 -4.59 17.26 -8.27
C VAL A 124 -4.09 16.33 -7.18
N GLN A 125 -4.79 15.24 -6.98
CA GLN A 125 -4.44 14.18 -6.05
C GLN A 125 -4.09 12.90 -6.81
N ILE A 126 -3.04 12.20 -6.37
CA ILE A 126 -2.68 10.90 -6.93
C ILE A 126 -3.69 9.86 -6.46
N VAL A 127 -4.36 9.22 -7.41
CA VAL A 127 -5.31 8.10 -7.15
C VAL A 127 -4.74 6.74 -7.53
N LYS A 128 -3.69 6.72 -8.38
CA LYS A 128 -2.85 5.54 -8.65
C LYS A 128 -1.40 5.97 -8.82
N GLU A 129 -0.51 5.22 -8.21
CA GLU A 129 0.93 5.44 -8.32
C GLU A 129 1.42 5.23 -9.75
N PRO A 130 2.53 5.87 -10.16
CA PRO A 130 3.13 5.63 -11.46
C PRO A 130 3.57 4.16 -11.58
N ILE A 131 3.34 3.56 -12.73
CA ILE A 131 3.67 2.15 -12.98
C ILE A 131 4.50 2.05 -14.26
N SER A 132 5.68 1.45 -14.17
CA SER A 132 6.57 1.23 -15.31
C SER A 132 6.84 2.52 -16.10
N THR A 133 6.39 2.60 -17.35
CA THR A 133 6.59 3.75 -18.23
C THR A 133 5.49 4.79 -18.18
N LYS A 134 4.44 4.60 -17.35
CA LYS A 134 3.28 5.48 -17.26
C LYS A 134 3.35 6.38 -16.03
N GLY A 135 2.98 7.65 -16.21
CA GLY A 135 2.80 8.61 -15.11
C GLY A 135 1.64 8.24 -14.18
N PRO A 136 1.52 8.92 -13.03
CA PRO A 136 0.45 8.67 -12.06
C PRO A 136 -0.92 9.00 -12.65
N ARG A 137 -1.98 8.29 -12.19
CA ARG A 137 -3.35 8.70 -12.45
C ARG A 137 -3.78 9.72 -11.40
N LEU A 138 -4.42 10.77 -11.85
CA LEU A 138 -4.78 11.93 -11.05
C LEU A 138 -6.30 12.08 -10.96
N SER A 139 -6.74 12.78 -9.90
CA SER A 139 -8.10 13.30 -9.74
C SER A 139 -8.03 14.73 -9.22
N SER A 140 -8.94 15.60 -9.59
CA SER A 140 -9.16 16.89 -8.95
C SER A 140 -10.30 16.89 -7.93
N GLU A 141 -10.97 15.77 -7.74
CA GLU A 141 -11.85 15.55 -6.59
C GLU A 141 -10.99 15.21 -5.36
N LEU A 142 -10.62 16.26 -4.62
CA LEU A 142 -9.70 16.13 -3.49
C LEU A 142 -10.37 15.45 -2.30
N SER A 143 -9.59 14.65 -1.59
CA SER A 143 -10.01 14.00 -0.35
C SER A 143 -8.87 13.99 0.68
N ILE A 144 -9.19 14.31 1.93
CA ILE A 144 -8.24 14.25 3.05
C ILE A 144 -8.70 13.16 3.98
N ALA A 145 -7.94 12.06 3.99
CA ALA A 145 -8.30 10.90 4.78
C ALA A 145 -7.93 11.10 6.25
N GLY A 146 -8.93 11.10 7.12
CA GLY A 146 -8.83 10.92 8.56
C GLY A 146 -8.95 9.43 8.94
N ARG A 147 -9.02 9.17 10.23
CA ARG A 147 -9.20 7.82 10.76
C ARG A 147 -10.62 7.31 10.58
N TYR A 148 -11.60 8.06 11.05
CA TYR A 148 -13.01 7.70 11.05
C TYR A 148 -13.76 8.26 9.85
N LEU A 149 -13.29 9.34 9.28
CA LEU A 149 -13.92 10.01 8.15
C LEU A 149 -12.92 10.47 7.10
N VAL A 150 -13.44 10.71 5.91
CA VAL A 150 -12.72 11.37 4.82
C VAL A 150 -13.38 12.72 4.58
N LEU A 151 -12.61 13.79 4.63
CA LEU A 151 -13.04 15.16 4.34
C LEU A 151 -12.96 15.40 2.83
N VAL A 152 -14.05 15.85 2.23
CA VAL A 152 -14.14 16.15 0.79
C VAL A 152 -14.45 17.64 0.62
N PRO A 153 -13.46 18.48 0.30
CA PRO A 153 -13.69 19.90 0.05
C PRO A 153 -14.60 20.14 -1.14
N PHE A 154 -15.30 21.26 -1.15
CA PHE A 154 -16.26 21.68 -2.18
C PHE A 154 -17.47 20.75 -2.35
N SER A 155 -17.75 19.89 -1.41
CA SER A 155 -18.88 18.98 -1.41
C SER A 155 -19.84 19.29 -0.27
N ASN A 156 -21.11 18.89 -0.42
CA ASN A 156 -22.10 18.93 0.65
C ASN A 156 -22.65 17.55 1.01
N ARG A 157 -22.04 16.49 0.44
CA ARG A 157 -22.50 15.12 0.62
C ARG A 157 -22.04 14.56 1.96
N VAL A 158 -22.91 13.79 2.60
CA VAL A 158 -22.56 12.94 3.75
C VAL A 158 -22.87 11.51 3.35
N SER A 159 -21.84 10.68 3.29
CA SER A 159 -21.92 9.28 2.91
C SER A 159 -21.38 8.41 4.04
N VAL A 160 -21.83 7.15 4.11
CA VAL A 160 -21.36 6.15 5.06
C VAL A 160 -20.87 4.95 4.27
N SER A 161 -19.80 4.30 4.75
CA SER A 161 -19.24 3.09 4.15
C SER A 161 -20.33 2.04 3.92
N GLN A 162 -20.34 1.46 2.72
CA GLN A 162 -21.26 0.37 2.40
C GLN A 162 -20.99 -0.90 3.19
N LYS A 163 -19.76 -1.07 3.73
CA LYS A 163 -19.35 -2.21 4.56
C LYS A 163 -19.96 -2.21 5.97
N ILE A 164 -20.50 -1.10 6.44
CA ILE A 164 -21.33 -1.09 7.65
C ILE A 164 -22.67 -1.67 7.23
N GLU A 165 -23.08 -2.79 7.80
CA GLU A 165 -24.30 -3.50 7.37
C GLU A 165 -25.56 -3.01 8.08
N ASP A 166 -25.46 -2.64 9.38
CA ASP A 166 -26.59 -2.18 10.17
C ASP A 166 -27.18 -0.84 9.66
N PRO A 167 -28.43 -0.83 9.19
CA PRO A 167 -29.08 0.40 8.71
C PRO A 167 -29.26 1.45 9.81
N LYS A 168 -29.48 1.03 11.06
CA LYS A 168 -29.67 1.95 12.21
C LYS A 168 -28.35 2.68 12.50
N GLU A 169 -27.25 1.96 12.48
CA GLU A 169 -25.92 2.53 12.69
C GLU A 169 -25.55 3.49 11.53
N LYS A 170 -25.83 3.12 10.28
CA LYS A 170 -25.65 4.03 9.13
C LYS A 170 -26.40 5.35 9.33
N GLU A 171 -27.66 5.30 9.73
CA GLU A 171 -28.44 6.50 9.92
C GLU A 171 -27.97 7.30 11.14
N ARG A 172 -27.56 6.65 12.25
CA ARG A 172 -26.95 7.28 13.41
C ARG A 172 -25.69 8.06 13.02
N LEU A 173 -24.76 7.39 12.36
CA LEU A 173 -23.50 8.00 11.90
C LEU A 173 -23.73 9.15 10.94
N LYS A 174 -24.67 9.01 10.00
CA LYS A 174 -25.04 10.06 9.06
C LYS A 174 -25.60 11.31 9.75
N ARG A 175 -26.44 11.14 10.79
CA ARG A 175 -26.94 12.26 11.61
C ARG A 175 -25.80 12.95 12.37
N LEU A 176 -24.91 12.19 13.00
CA LEU A 176 -23.76 12.74 13.73
C LEU A 176 -22.82 13.52 12.77
N ALA A 177 -22.49 12.95 11.61
CA ALA A 177 -21.66 13.65 10.63
C ALA A 177 -22.31 14.95 10.11
N LYS A 178 -23.63 14.95 9.89
CA LYS A 178 -24.35 16.17 9.49
C LYS A 178 -24.31 17.26 10.54
N SER A 179 -24.30 16.93 11.84
CA SER A 179 -24.29 17.91 12.92
C SER A 179 -22.94 18.61 13.11
N ILE A 180 -21.83 17.93 12.80
CA ILE A 180 -20.46 18.48 12.97
C ILE A 180 -19.87 19.04 11.68
N ARG A 181 -20.42 18.68 10.54
CA ARG A 181 -19.87 19.02 9.22
C ARG A 181 -19.93 20.52 8.93
N PRO A 182 -18.80 21.19 8.61
CA PRO A 182 -18.82 22.59 8.22
C PRO A 182 -19.37 22.77 6.80
N LYS A 183 -19.94 23.94 6.54
CA LYS A 183 -20.47 24.30 5.22
C LYS A 183 -19.37 24.25 4.15
N GLY A 184 -19.67 23.65 3.01
CA GLY A 184 -18.76 23.55 1.88
C GLY A 184 -17.83 22.31 1.91
N PHE A 185 -17.95 21.49 2.95
CA PHE A 185 -17.21 20.23 3.04
C PHE A 185 -18.17 19.05 3.08
N GLY A 186 -17.89 18.04 2.29
CA GLY A 186 -18.52 16.72 2.38
C GLY A 186 -17.75 15.82 3.33
N VAL A 187 -18.40 14.77 3.82
CA VAL A 187 -17.81 13.80 4.73
C VAL A 187 -18.23 12.39 4.30
N ILE A 188 -17.24 11.49 4.24
CA ILE A 188 -17.47 10.06 4.01
C ILE A 188 -17.02 9.32 5.27
N LEU A 189 -17.97 8.72 5.98
CA LEU A 189 -17.68 7.93 7.19
C LEU A 189 -17.14 6.57 6.79
N ARG A 190 -16.03 6.18 7.41
CA ARG A 190 -15.33 4.92 7.15
C ARG A 190 -15.92 3.80 8.02
N THR A 191 -15.62 2.55 7.69
CA THR A 191 -16.10 1.38 8.46
C THR A 191 -15.64 1.43 9.94
N VAL A 192 -14.43 1.91 10.20
CA VAL A 192 -13.89 2.07 11.56
C VAL A 192 -14.61 3.13 12.41
N ALA A 193 -15.54 3.90 11.83
CA ALA A 193 -16.40 4.84 12.55
C ALA A 193 -17.58 4.16 13.28
N GLU A 194 -17.82 2.88 12.99
CA GLU A 194 -18.89 2.09 13.61
C GLU A 194 -18.76 2.11 15.14
N GLY A 195 -19.86 2.38 15.84
CA GLY A 195 -19.91 2.49 17.31
C GLY A 195 -19.27 3.75 17.91
N LYS A 196 -18.62 4.61 17.09
CA LYS A 196 -17.91 5.80 17.61
C LYS A 196 -18.85 6.90 18.06
N LYS A 197 -18.41 7.66 19.10
CA LYS A 197 -19.12 8.82 19.64
C LYS A 197 -18.85 10.07 18.79
N VAL A 198 -19.74 11.06 18.90
CA VAL A 198 -19.61 12.33 18.14
C VAL A 198 -18.29 13.04 18.43
N ALA A 199 -17.81 13.03 19.67
CA ALA A 199 -16.55 13.67 20.04
C ALA A 199 -15.33 13.10 19.32
N GLU A 200 -15.29 11.77 19.08
CA GLU A 200 -14.22 11.11 18.34
C GLU A 200 -14.26 11.49 16.85
N LEU A 201 -15.49 11.55 16.29
CA LEU A 201 -15.68 11.96 14.89
C LEU A 201 -15.35 13.45 14.68
N ASP A 202 -15.72 14.32 15.62
CA ASP A 202 -15.40 15.74 15.55
C ASP A 202 -13.91 16.00 15.68
N LYS A 203 -13.21 15.34 16.61
CA LYS A 203 -11.75 15.43 16.71
C LYS A 203 -11.06 15.07 15.40
N ASP A 204 -11.45 13.98 14.76
CA ASP A 204 -10.89 13.53 13.48
C ASP A 204 -11.20 14.52 12.34
N LEU A 205 -12.39 15.12 12.37
CA LEU A 205 -12.81 16.18 11.46
C LEU A 205 -11.95 17.44 11.62
N GLN A 206 -11.70 17.89 12.85
CA GLN A 206 -10.88 19.07 13.13
C GLN A 206 -9.44 18.85 12.66
N ASN A 207 -8.85 17.69 12.91
CA ASN A 207 -7.53 17.34 12.40
C ASN A 207 -7.47 17.41 10.85
N SER A 208 -8.49 16.90 10.17
CA SER A 208 -8.58 16.96 8.71
C SER A 208 -8.75 18.41 8.20
N LEU A 209 -9.48 19.25 8.90
CA LEU A 209 -9.64 20.68 8.59
C LEU A 209 -8.34 21.47 8.81
N GLU A 210 -7.54 21.15 9.82
CA GLU A 210 -6.23 21.78 10.02
C GLU A 210 -5.24 21.38 8.92
N ARG A 211 -5.27 20.12 8.47
CA ARG A 211 -4.50 19.67 7.28
C ARG A 211 -4.92 20.46 6.03
N TRP A 212 -6.21 20.66 5.81
CA TRP A 212 -6.74 21.49 4.73
C TRP A 212 -6.24 22.93 4.82
N LYS A 213 -6.33 23.59 5.99
CA LYS A 213 -5.84 24.96 6.19
C LYS A 213 -4.33 25.08 5.93
N THR A 214 -3.55 24.11 6.43
CA THR A 214 -2.09 24.06 6.20
C THR A 214 -1.77 23.93 4.71
N MET A 215 -2.51 23.08 3.98
CA MET A 215 -2.40 22.95 2.53
C MET A 215 -2.70 24.28 1.83
N CYS A 216 -3.79 24.97 2.20
CA CYS A 216 -4.16 26.25 1.61
C CYS A 216 -3.11 27.33 1.84
N LYS A 217 -2.49 27.41 3.02
CA LYS A 217 -1.39 28.32 3.32
C LYS A 217 -0.18 28.10 2.40
N ARG A 218 0.13 26.84 2.08
CA ARG A 218 1.23 26.50 1.17
C ARG A 218 0.95 26.94 -0.28
N ILE A 219 -0.29 26.85 -0.75
CA ILE A 219 -0.66 27.26 -2.13
C ILE A 219 -0.29 28.72 -2.40
N ALA A 220 -0.47 29.61 -1.41
CA ALA A 220 -0.26 31.05 -1.57
C ALA A 220 1.19 31.43 -1.91
N ASN A 221 2.17 30.61 -1.53
CA ASN A 221 3.60 30.92 -1.61
C ASN A 221 4.39 29.90 -2.45
N THR A 222 3.73 29.18 -3.35
CA THR A 222 4.37 28.04 -4.02
C THR A 222 4.27 28.12 -5.54
N ASN A 223 5.38 27.81 -6.21
CA ASN A 223 5.43 27.64 -7.66
C ASN A 223 5.00 26.22 -8.08
N THR A 224 4.53 26.09 -9.32
CA THR A 224 4.12 24.79 -9.91
C THR A 224 5.27 24.16 -10.72
N PRO A 225 5.45 22.84 -10.72
CA PRO A 225 4.71 21.85 -9.91
C PRO A 225 5.30 21.68 -8.51
N THR A 226 4.46 21.55 -7.48
CA THR A 226 4.91 21.30 -6.11
C THR A 226 3.92 20.43 -5.33
N LYS A 227 4.42 19.52 -4.50
CA LYS A 227 3.64 18.74 -3.55
C LYS A 227 3.19 19.66 -2.40
N ILE A 228 1.90 19.87 -2.28
CA ILE A 228 1.29 20.77 -1.29
C ILE A 228 0.90 20.03 -0.02
N LEU A 229 0.39 18.80 -0.15
CA LEU A 229 0.05 17.93 0.96
C LEU A 229 0.62 16.53 0.69
N SER A 230 1.41 16.04 1.63
CA SER A 230 1.80 14.63 1.64
C SER A 230 0.75 13.80 2.35
N GLU A 231 0.46 12.63 1.83
CA GLU A 231 -0.23 11.61 2.62
C GLU A 231 0.68 11.24 3.81
N LEU A 232 0.09 10.67 4.84
CA LEU A 232 0.86 10.11 5.96
C LEU A 232 1.89 9.12 5.43
N ASN A 233 3.04 9.00 6.11
CA ASN A 233 3.99 7.94 5.77
C ASN A 233 3.28 6.57 5.83
N ARG A 234 3.90 5.57 5.23
CA ARG A 234 3.27 4.26 5.06
C ARG A 234 2.88 3.61 6.39
N ALA A 235 3.73 3.74 7.42
CA ALA A 235 3.44 3.22 8.75
C ALA A 235 2.18 3.85 9.33
N SER A 236 2.14 5.17 9.36
CA SER A 236 0.99 5.94 9.87
C SER A 236 -0.28 5.71 9.04
N SER A 237 -0.16 5.58 7.71
CA SER A 237 -1.29 5.23 6.83
C SER A 237 -1.86 3.85 7.13
N ILE A 238 -0.98 2.84 7.31
CA ILE A 238 -1.41 1.49 7.68
C ILE A 238 -2.10 1.53 9.04
N LEU A 239 -1.49 2.19 10.04
CA LEU A 239 -2.06 2.30 11.38
C LEU A 239 -3.41 3.03 11.37
N ARG A 240 -3.51 4.15 10.65
CA ARG A 240 -4.80 4.85 10.47
C ARG A 240 -5.91 3.92 9.99
N ASP A 241 -5.56 3.04 9.05
CA ASP A 241 -6.53 2.22 8.34
C ASP A 241 -6.88 0.90 9.05
N VAL A 242 -5.93 0.31 9.80
CA VAL A 242 -6.11 -1.03 10.39
C VAL A 242 -6.04 -1.08 11.90
N MET A 243 -5.56 -0.01 12.56
CA MET A 243 -5.38 0.01 14.02
C MET A 243 -6.71 -0.21 14.76
N ASN A 244 -6.75 -1.23 15.61
CA ASN A 244 -7.88 -1.56 16.47
C ASN A 244 -7.39 -2.26 17.75
N GLU A 245 -8.31 -2.74 18.57
CA GLU A 245 -8.00 -3.41 19.84
C GLU A 245 -7.17 -4.69 19.70
N SER A 246 -7.24 -5.37 18.55
CA SER A 246 -6.50 -6.62 18.29
C SER A 246 -4.98 -6.41 18.14
N PHE A 247 -4.52 -5.17 17.95
CA PHE A 247 -3.09 -4.87 17.84
C PHE A 247 -2.37 -5.09 19.17
N THR A 248 -1.37 -5.95 19.16
CA THR A 248 -0.58 -6.32 20.33
C THR A 248 0.87 -5.85 20.28
N ASN A 249 1.44 -5.71 19.08
CA ASN A 249 2.81 -5.27 18.89
C ASN A 249 2.97 -4.45 17.60
N ILE A 250 3.80 -3.41 17.68
CA ILE A 250 4.36 -2.69 16.55
C ILE A 250 5.86 -2.67 16.78
N VAL A 251 6.64 -3.28 15.90
CA VAL A 251 8.08 -3.46 16.13
C VAL A 251 8.86 -2.95 14.93
N THR A 252 9.87 -2.13 15.18
CA THR A 252 10.78 -1.63 14.15
C THR A 252 12.23 -1.71 14.62
N ASN A 253 13.19 -1.81 13.69
CA ASN A 253 14.62 -1.71 13.94
C ASN A 253 15.14 -0.26 13.87
N ASP A 254 14.28 0.71 13.56
CA ASP A 254 14.61 2.13 13.39
C ASP A 254 14.10 2.95 14.59
N LYS A 255 14.98 3.75 15.21
CA LYS A 255 14.65 4.57 16.38
C LYS A 255 13.78 5.75 16.04
N ASP A 256 14.04 6.41 14.91
CA ASP A 256 13.33 7.61 14.50
C ASP A 256 11.91 7.24 14.07
N LEU A 257 11.78 6.17 13.31
CA LEU A 257 10.48 5.62 12.91
C LEU A 257 9.67 5.13 14.12
N LYS A 258 10.33 4.53 15.14
CA LYS A 258 9.65 4.17 16.40
C LYS A 258 9.05 5.39 17.08
N GLN A 259 9.81 6.48 17.17
CA GLN A 259 9.35 7.71 17.82
C GLN A 259 8.18 8.33 17.05
N GLU A 260 8.28 8.42 15.73
CA GLU A 260 7.22 8.92 14.87
C GLU A 260 5.92 8.10 15.00
N ILE A 261 6.02 6.77 14.98
CA ILE A 261 4.87 5.87 15.18
C ILE A 261 4.25 6.09 16.57
N LYS A 262 5.08 6.26 17.60
CA LYS A 262 4.60 6.49 18.96
C LYS A 262 3.82 7.80 19.06
N GLU A 263 4.36 8.90 18.52
CA GLU A 263 3.69 10.20 18.46
C GLU A 263 2.35 10.13 17.71
N TYR A 264 2.35 9.43 16.57
CA TYR A 264 1.11 9.22 15.82
C TYR A 264 0.07 8.41 16.60
N LEU A 265 0.49 7.36 17.34
CA LEU A 265 -0.42 6.60 18.18
C LEU A 265 -0.95 7.40 19.37
N GLN A 266 -0.16 8.29 19.96
CA GLN A 266 -0.64 9.21 21.02
C GLN A 266 -1.79 10.08 20.53
N GLU A 267 -1.78 10.45 19.24
CA GLU A 267 -2.86 11.22 18.64
C GLU A 267 -4.12 10.37 18.38
N ILE A 268 -3.97 9.18 17.78
CA ILE A 268 -5.09 8.38 17.28
C ILE A 268 -5.58 7.29 18.24
N TYR A 269 -4.69 6.76 19.12
CA TYR A 269 -4.99 5.66 20.04
C TYR A 269 -4.05 5.68 21.27
N PRO A 270 -4.17 6.65 22.16
CA PRO A 270 -3.23 6.88 23.28
C PRO A 270 -3.00 5.65 24.15
N GLU A 271 -4.03 4.84 24.37
CA GLU A 271 -3.99 3.62 25.20
C GLU A 271 -3.04 2.55 24.67
N LYS A 272 -2.66 2.64 23.38
CA LYS A 272 -1.81 1.66 22.69
C LYS A 272 -0.39 2.15 22.38
N GLU A 273 0.03 3.31 22.86
CA GLU A 273 1.38 3.82 22.58
C GLU A 273 2.49 2.87 23.05
N ASN A 274 2.25 2.12 24.13
CA ASN A 274 3.22 1.22 24.74
C ASN A 274 3.47 -0.08 23.94
N ILE A 275 2.67 -0.38 22.92
CA ILE A 275 2.92 -1.55 22.06
C ILE A 275 4.03 -1.32 21.04
N VAL A 276 4.54 -0.08 20.90
CA VAL A 276 5.61 0.27 19.97
C VAL A 276 6.96 -0.08 20.57
N LYS A 277 7.66 -1.04 19.99
CA LYS A 277 8.90 -1.59 20.49
C LYS A 277 10.05 -1.42 19.49
N LEU A 278 11.25 -1.16 19.99
CA LEU A 278 12.46 -1.19 19.19
C LEU A 278 13.03 -2.60 19.19
N HIS A 279 13.28 -3.13 18.01
CA HIS A 279 14.01 -4.37 17.84
C HIS A 279 15.50 -4.18 18.16
N ARG A 280 16.03 -4.94 19.12
CA ARG A 280 17.42 -4.84 19.58
C ARG A 280 18.16 -6.19 19.51
N SER A 281 17.52 -7.22 18.96
CA SER A 281 18.13 -8.54 18.83
C SER A 281 19.17 -8.54 17.71
N GLU A 282 20.16 -9.42 17.84
CA GLU A 282 21.12 -9.69 16.77
C GLU A 282 20.51 -10.40 15.55
N THR A 283 19.42 -11.15 15.76
CA THR A 283 18.70 -11.79 14.67
C THR A 283 17.95 -10.74 13.87
N PRO A 284 18.03 -10.73 12.53
CA PRO A 284 17.26 -9.81 11.69
C PRO A 284 15.77 -9.84 12.03
N ILE A 285 15.12 -8.66 12.01
CA ILE A 285 13.75 -8.53 12.50
C ILE A 285 12.76 -9.45 11.78
N PHE A 286 12.82 -9.56 10.44
CA PHE A 286 11.93 -10.43 9.68
C PHE A 286 12.20 -11.91 9.90
N GLU A 287 13.45 -12.30 10.15
CA GLU A 287 13.81 -13.66 10.52
C GLU A 287 13.24 -14.01 11.89
N LYS A 288 13.41 -13.14 12.90
CA LYS A 288 12.90 -13.34 14.27
C LYS A 288 11.38 -13.57 14.32
N TYR A 289 10.63 -12.88 13.48
CA TYR A 289 9.17 -13.04 13.39
C TYR A 289 8.71 -14.05 12.33
N GLY A 290 9.66 -14.82 11.74
CA GLY A 290 9.36 -15.86 10.76
C GLY A 290 8.78 -15.35 9.44
N ILE A 291 8.95 -14.05 9.16
CA ILE A 291 8.39 -13.38 7.97
C ILE A 291 9.15 -13.81 6.71
N GLU A 292 10.48 -13.90 6.77
CA GLU A 292 11.30 -14.32 5.61
C GLU A 292 10.89 -15.71 5.10
N ARG A 293 10.67 -16.65 6.04
CA ARG A 293 10.18 -17.99 5.67
C ARG A 293 8.82 -17.90 4.97
N GLN A 294 7.91 -17.08 5.49
CA GLN A 294 6.58 -16.91 4.89
C GLN A 294 6.67 -16.21 3.52
N ILE A 295 7.56 -15.23 3.33
CA ILE A 295 7.81 -14.63 2.02
C ILE A 295 8.24 -15.71 1.03
N LYS A 296 9.25 -16.51 1.37
CA LYS A 296 9.76 -17.58 0.49
C LYS A 296 8.66 -18.58 0.07
N THR A 297 7.78 -18.94 1.00
CA THR A 297 6.71 -19.93 0.73
C THR A 297 5.47 -19.33 0.08
N SER A 298 5.24 -18.02 0.22
CA SER A 298 4.01 -17.35 -0.24
C SER A 298 4.15 -16.63 -1.59
N PHE A 299 5.35 -16.37 -2.10
CA PHE A 299 5.55 -15.65 -3.37
C PHE A 299 5.99 -16.56 -4.53
N GLY A 300 6.10 -17.86 -4.32
CA GLY A 300 6.33 -18.84 -5.39
C GLY A 300 5.11 -19.00 -6.32
N LYS A 301 5.35 -19.65 -7.48
CA LYS A 301 4.27 -20.07 -8.39
C LYS A 301 3.29 -21.00 -7.66
N THR A 302 3.82 -21.92 -6.83
CA THR A 302 3.05 -22.87 -6.03
C THR A 302 3.02 -22.40 -4.59
N VAL A 303 1.83 -22.36 -4.00
CA VAL A 303 1.59 -21.99 -2.60
C VAL A 303 1.00 -23.17 -1.86
N SER A 304 1.80 -23.75 -0.96
CA SER A 304 1.34 -24.89 -0.14
C SER A 304 0.37 -24.44 0.94
N MET A 305 -0.68 -25.23 1.13
CA MET A 305 -1.70 -25.02 2.15
C MET A 305 -1.67 -26.13 3.22
N SER A 306 -2.49 -25.98 4.24
CA SER A 306 -2.65 -27.01 5.24
C SER A 306 -3.16 -28.31 4.61
N LYS A 307 -2.77 -29.43 5.22
CA LYS A 307 -3.24 -30.77 4.84
C LYS A 307 -2.81 -31.25 3.42
N GLY A 308 -1.76 -30.65 2.84
CA GLY A 308 -1.15 -31.09 1.59
C GLY A 308 -1.78 -30.55 0.31
N ALA A 309 -2.83 -29.75 0.41
CA ALA A 309 -3.39 -29.02 -0.73
C ALA A 309 -2.46 -27.83 -1.12
N TYR A 310 -2.56 -27.35 -2.35
CA TYR A 310 -1.77 -26.22 -2.83
C TYR A 310 -2.49 -25.45 -3.94
N LEU A 311 -2.13 -24.18 -4.07
CA LEU A 311 -2.53 -23.31 -5.17
C LEU A 311 -1.40 -23.21 -6.19
N VAL A 312 -1.74 -23.13 -7.47
CA VAL A 312 -0.83 -22.69 -8.54
C VAL A 312 -1.32 -21.34 -9.02
N ILE A 313 -0.45 -20.32 -8.92
CA ILE A 313 -0.79 -18.95 -9.28
C ILE A 313 0.03 -18.55 -10.49
N GLU A 314 -0.66 -18.19 -11.57
CA GLU A 314 -0.06 -17.77 -12.84
C GLU A 314 -0.57 -16.39 -13.26
N HIS A 315 0.32 -15.67 -13.93
CA HIS A 315 0.03 -14.33 -14.45
C HIS A 315 0.07 -14.40 -15.97
N THR A 316 -1.01 -13.98 -16.60
CA THR A 316 -1.07 -13.74 -18.03
C THR A 316 -0.98 -12.23 -18.30
N GLU A 317 -0.94 -11.82 -19.55
CA GLU A 317 -0.94 -10.39 -19.92
C GLU A 317 -2.21 -9.66 -19.42
N ALA A 318 -3.37 -10.32 -19.43
CA ALA A 318 -4.66 -9.69 -19.17
C ALA A 318 -5.27 -10.04 -17.81
N LEU A 319 -4.98 -11.21 -17.26
CA LEU A 319 -5.63 -11.72 -16.05
C LEU A 319 -4.71 -12.65 -15.25
N HIS A 320 -5.11 -12.92 -14.00
CA HIS A 320 -4.46 -13.89 -13.12
C HIS A 320 -5.31 -15.16 -13.07
N VAL A 321 -4.64 -16.31 -13.06
CA VAL A 321 -5.28 -17.62 -12.93
C VAL A 321 -4.76 -18.29 -11.67
N ILE A 322 -5.67 -18.86 -10.88
CA ILE A 322 -5.35 -19.61 -9.67
C ILE A 322 -6.01 -20.98 -9.78
N ASP A 323 -5.20 -22.02 -9.84
CA ASP A 323 -5.64 -23.40 -9.88
C ASP A 323 -5.53 -24.02 -8.47
N VAL A 324 -6.58 -24.75 -8.05
CA VAL A 324 -6.71 -25.38 -6.74
C VAL A 324 -6.45 -26.89 -6.85
N ASN A 325 -5.43 -27.34 -6.13
CA ASN A 325 -5.03 -28.74 -6.12
C ASN A 325 -5.21 -29.39 -4.74
N SER A 326 -5.85 -30.57 -4.69
CA SER A 326 -6.07 -31.34 -3.46
C SER A 326 -4.81 -32.03 -2.91
N GLY A 327 -3.77 -32.17 -3.74
CA GLY A 327 -2.56 -32.94 -3.40
C GLY A 327 -2.89 -34.41 -3.14
N ASN A 328 -2.12 -35.06 -2.25
CA ASN A 328 -2.21 -36.51 -1.98
C ASN A 328 -3.43 -36.92 -1.10
N ARG A 329 -4.55 -36.20 -1.19
CA ARG A 329 -5.73 -36.45 -0.33
C ARG A 329 -6.72 -37.51 -0.83
N SER A 330 -6.50 -38.06 -1.99
CA SER A 330 -7.40 -39.03 -2.64
C SER A 330 -7.69 -40.31 -1.81
N ASN A 331 -7.01 -40.51 -0.68
CA ASN A 331 -7.02 -41.77 0.09
C ASN A 331 -7.73 -41.69 1.45
N LYS A 332 -8.53 -40.68 1.80
CA LYS A 332 -9.26 -40.66 3.08
C LYS A 332 -10.72 -41.07 2.91
N ALA A 333 -11.21 -41.87 3.88
CA ALA A 333 -12.60 -42.30 3.98
C ALA A 333 -13.53 -41.08 4.15
N GLY A 334 -14.16 -40.65 3.07
CA GLY A 334 -15.14 -39.58 2.95
C GLY A 334 -15.66 -39.52 1.54
N SER A 335 -16.80 -38.88 1.29
CA SER A 335 -17.27 -38.69 -0.06
C SER A 335 -16.32 -37.74 -0.84
N GLN A 336 -16.16 -37.97 -2.13
CA GLN A 336 -15.38 -37.09 -3.01
C GLN A 336 -15.85 -35.63 -2.91
N GLU A 337 -17.16 -35.44 -2.80
CA GLU A 337 -17.81 -34.12 -2.65
C GLU A 337 -17.45 -33.43 -1.34
N ASP A 338 -17.37 -34.15 -0.22
CA ASP A 338 -16.98 -33.55 1.08
C ASP A 338 -15.52 -33.18 1.12
N THR A 339 -14.65 -33.98 0.49
CA THR A 339 -13.24 -33.70 0.33
C THR A 339 -13.03 -32.46 -0.56
N ALA A 340 -13.76 -32.34 -1.66
CA ALA A 340 -13.74 -31.20 -2.55
C ALA A 340 -14.15 -29.90 -1.81
N LEU A 341 -15.26 -29.98 -1.05
CA LEU A 341 -15.72 -28.84 -0.26
C LEU A 341 -14.66 -28.39 0.77
N GLU A 342 -14.09 -29.34 1.52
CA GLU A 342 -13.08 -29.02 2.54
C GLU A 342 -11.84 -28.36 1.92
N VAL A 343 -11.33 -28.90 0.82
CA VAL A 343 -10.18 -28.30 0.11
C VAL A 343 -10.52 -26.93 -0.43
N ASN A 344 -11.69 -26.77 -1.06
CA ASN A 344 -12.13 -25.49 -1.61
C ASN A 344 -12.31 -24.42 -0.52
N MET A 345 -12.79 -24.76 0.67
CA MET A 345 -12.91 -23.81 1.79
C MET A 345 -11.55 -23.32 2.28
N ILE A 346 -10.57 -24.24 2.43
CA ILE A 346 -9.19 -23.89 2.79
C ILE A 346 -8.57 -23.00 1.69
N SER A 347 -8.80 -23.37 0.44
CA SER A 347 -8.29 -22.65 -0.72
C SER A 347 -8.88 -21.24 -0.83
N ALA A 348 -10.17 -21.06 -0.59
CA ALA A 348 -10.82 -19.76 -0.61
C ALA A 348 -10.20 -18.79 0.43
N THR A 349 -9.89 -19.29 1.63
CA THR A 349 -9.18 -18.51 2.66
C THR A 349 -7.78 -18.12 2.20
N GLU A 350 -7.04 -19.04 1.59
CA GLU A 350 -5.68 -18.76 1.11
C GLU A 350 -5.71 -17.87 -0.14
N VAL A 351 -6.65 -18.04 -1.06
CA VAL A 351 -6.85 -17.13 -2.22
C VAL A 351 -7.07 -15.71 -1.74
N ALA A 352 -7.99 -15.48 -0.80
CA ALA A 352 -8.22 -14.15 -0.25
C ALA A 352 -6.94 -13.54 0.35
N ARG A 353 -6.15 -14.34 1.09
CA ARG A 353 -4.87 -13.93 1.64
C ARG A 353 -3.84 -13.59 0.55
N GLN A 354 -3.73 -14.43 -0.49
CA GLN A 354 -2.77 -14.22 -1.58
C GLN A 354 -3.10 -12.97 -2.41
N LEU A 355 -4.37 -12.68 -2.65
CA LEU A 355 -4.79 -11.45 -3.34
C LEU A 355 -4.36 -10.19 -2.57
N GLN A 356 -4.46 -10.20 -1.24
CA GLN A 356 -4.00 -9.10 -0.39
C GLN A 356 -2.48 -9.04 -0.31
N LEU A 357 -1.83 -10.18 -0.05
CA LEU A 357 -0.39 -10.27 0.18
C LEU A 357 0.43 -9.85 -1.04
N ARG A 358 0.00 -10.25 -2.24
CA ARG A 358 0.65 -9.91 -3.51
C ARG A 358 0.13 -8.61 -4.12
N ASP A 359 -0.90 -7.99 -3.53
CA ASP A 359 -1.65 -6.85 -4.07
C ASP A 359 -2.14 -7.10 -5.53
N MET A 360 -2.58 -8.34 -5.78
CA MET A 360 -3.07 -8.76 -7.09
C MET A 360 -4.35 -8.00 -7.43
N GLY A 361 -4.38 -7.38 -8.62
CA GLY A 361 -5.53 -6.59 -9.06
C GLY A 361 -5.83 -6.80 -10.54
N GLY A 362 -7.04 -6.49 -10.94
CA GLY A 362 -7.57 -6.73 -12.28
C GLY A 362 -8.58 -7.87 -12.27
N ILE A 363 -8.54 -8.72 -13.29
CA ILE A 363 -9.40 -9.90 -13.41
C ILE A 363 -8.63 -11.10 -12.87
N ILE A 364 -9.22 -11.81 -11.92
CA ILE A 364 -8.67 -13.04 -11.34
C ILE A 364 -9.71 -14.14 -11.56
N VAL A 365 -9.27 -15.26 -12.11
CA VAL A 365 -10.08 -16.48 -12.27
C VAL A 365 -9.51 -17.54 -11.35
N VAL A 366 -10.34 -18.09 -10.50
CA VAL A 366 -9.99 -19.18 -9.60
C VAL A 366 -10.70 -20.43 -10.06
N ASP A 367 -9.95 -21.50 -10.29
CA ASP A 367 -10.44 -22.82 -10.66
C ASP A 367 -10.48 -23.68 -9.39
N PHE A 368 -11.67 -23.78 -8.81
CA PHE A 368 -11.91 -24.61 -7.63
C PHE A 368 -12.25 -26.06 -8.05
N ILE A 369 -11.98 -27.00 -7.15
CA ILE A 369 -12.34 -28.39 -7.40
C ILE A 369 -13.85 -28.50 -7.61
N ASP A 370 -14.25 -29.23 -8.65
CA ASP A 370 -15.64 -29.43 -9.02
C ASP A 370 -16.50 -29.97 -7.87
N MET A 371 -17.68 -29.39 -7.72
CA MET A 371 -18.70 -29.79 -6.75
C MET A 371 -20.06 -29.93 -7.44
N HIS A 372 -20.68 -31.09 -7.27
CA HIS A 372 -21.97 -31.37 -7.90
C HIS A 372 -23.13 -30.67 -7.16
N LYS A 373 -23.06 -30.59 -5.82
CA LYS A 373 -24.13 -30.01 -5.00
C LYS A 373 -24.12 -28.49 -5.07
N ALA A 374 -25.24 -27.88 -5.50
CA ALA A 374 -25.40 -26.45 -5.54
C ALA A 374 -25.24 -25.77 -4.15
N GLU A 375 -25.65 -26.50 -3.09
CA GLU A 375 -25.49 -26.05 -1.71
C GLU A 375 -24.01 -25.84 -1.34
N ASN A 376 -23.14 -26.80 -1.73
CA ASN A 376 -21.68 -26.68 -1.47
C ASN A 376 -21.04 -25.56 -2.25
N ARG A 377 -21.43 -25.35 -3.51
CA ARG A 377 -20.98 -24.18 -4.29
C ARG A 377 -21.40 -22.86 -3.63
N ASN A 378 -22.60 -22.83 -3.05
CA ASN A 378 -23.08 -21.63 -2.35
C ASN A 378 -22.33 -21.42 -1.02
N LYS A 379 -22.04 -22.50 -0.25
CA LYS A 379 -21.19 -22.42 0.95
C LYS A 379 -19.79 -21.86 0.63
N LEU A 380 -19.17 -22.36 -0.43
CA LEU A 380 -17.89 -21.83 -0.91
C LEU A 380 -17.98 -20.35 -1.25
N PHE A 381 -19.00 -19.93 -1.98
CA PHE A 381 -19.20 -18.54 -2.37
C PHE A 381 -19.36 -17.60 -1.18
N GLN A 382 -20.17 -18.00 -0.19
CA GLN A 382 -20.35 -17.19 1.03
C GLN A 382 -19.05 -17.11 1.84
N HIS A 383 -18.35 -18.22 1.98
CA HIS A 383 -17.06 -18.25 2.68
C HIS A 383 -16.01 -17.35 1.99
N LEU A 384 -15.89 -17.43 0.66
CA LEU A 384 -14.97 -16.55 -0.08
C LEU A 384 -15.33 -15.07 0.09
N LYS A 385 -16.63 -14.72 0.05
CA LYS A 385 -17.11 -13.37 0.33
C LYS A 385 -16.74 -12.90 1.74
N GLU A 386 -16.91 -13.76 2.73
CA GLU A 386 -16.54 -13.49 4.12
C GLU A 386 -15.03 -13.24 4.24
N GLN A 387 -14.18 -14.11 3.68
CA GLN A 387 -12.73 -13.93 3.71
C GLN A 387 -12.28 -12.67 2.97
N MET A 388 -12.90 -12.36 1.85
CA MET A 388 -12.59 -11.14 1.08
C MET A 388 -13.17 -9.86 1.72
N SER A 389 -14.11 -9.95 2.67
CA SER A 389 -14.64 -8.75 3.37
C SER A 389 -13.56 -7.97 4.12
N PHE A 390 -12.50 -8.66 4.55
CA PHE A 390 -11.34 -8.05 5.21
C PHE A 390 -10.41 -7.29 4.24
N ASP A 391 -10.54 -7.53 2.93
CA ASP A 391 -9.76 -6.78 1.93
C ASP A 391 -10.29 -5.34 1.83
N ARG A 392 -9.41 -4.37 2.00
CA ARG A 392 -9.75 -2.95 1.93
C ARG A 392 -9.96 -2.47 0.50
N THR A 393 -9.35 -3.14 -0.46
CA THR A 393 -9.43 -2.80 -1.88
C THR A 393 -10.81 -3.15 -2.44
N LYS A 394 -11.37 -2.28 -3.26
CA LYS A 394 -12.67 -2.51 -3.91
C LYS A 394 -12.60 -3.74 -4.81
N HIS A 395 -13.50 -4.68 -4.59
CA HIS A 395 -13.57 -5.93 -5.35
C HIS A 395 -15.03 -6.36 -5.58
N LYS A 396 -15.22 -7.24 -6.53
CA LYS A 396 -16.49 -7.91 -6.82
C LYS A 396 -16.20 -9.38 -7.12
N ILE A 397 -17.01 -10.26 -6.54
CA ILE A 397 -16.91 -11.71 -6.72
C ILE A 397 -18.18 -12.17 -7.42
N LEU A 398 -18.06 -12.95 -8.47
CA LEU A 398 -19.19 -13.60 -9.13
C LEU A 398 -19.41 -15.00 -8.53
N PRO A 399 -20.67 -15.49 -8.50
CA PRO A 399 -20.96 -16.85 -8.04
C PRO A 399 -20.17 -17.89 -8.84
N PRO A 400 -19.82 -19.04 -8.23
CA PRO A 400 -19.17 -20.16 -8.93
C PRO A 400 -20.03 -20.64 -10.11
N THR A 401 -19.39 -20.91 -11.23
CA THR A 401 -20.00 -21.63 -12.34
C THR A 401 -20.29 -23.08 -11.97
N LYS A 402 -21.00 -23.84 -12.83
CA LYS A 402 -21.21 -25.27 -12.65
C LYS A 402 -19.89 -26.07 -12.65
N PHE A 403 -18.85 -25.54 -13.29
CA PHE A 403 -17.52 -26.11 -13.42
C PHE A 403 -16.52 -25.55 -12.39
N GLY A 404 -16.95 -25.05 -11.25
CA GLY A 404 -16.06 -24.59 -10.18
C GLY A 404 -15.38 -23.23 -10.40
N LEU A 405 -15.47 -22.60 -11.57
CA LEU A 405 -14.80 -21.32 -11.87
C LEU A 405 -15.44 -20.17 -11.09
N VAL A 406 -14.60 -19.40 -10.40
CA VAL A 406 -14.98 -18.15 -9.73
C VAL A 406 -14.21 -16.98 -10.32
N GLN A 407 -14.93 -15.97 -10.77
CA GLN A 407 -14.33 -14.72 -11.25
C GLN A 407 -14.34 -13.67 -10.14
N ILE A 408 -13.17 -13.07 -9.90
CA ILE A 408 -12.97 -11.95 -8.98
C ILE A 408 -12.46 -10.76 -9.78
N THR A 409 -13.04 -9.59 -9.58
CA THR A 409 -12.49 -8.33 -10.08
C THR A 409 -12.04 -7.48 -8.89
N ARG A 410 -10.75 -7.13 -8.83
CA ARG A 410 -10.15 -6.34 -7.75
C ARG A 410 -9.47 -5.10 -8.33
N GLN A 411 -9.71 -3.94 -7.73
CA GLN A 411 -9.16 -2.68 -8.22
C GLN A 411 -7.62 -2.70 -8.11
N ARG A 412 -6.92 -2.30 -9.18
CA ARG A 412 -5.47 -2.05 -9.13
C ARG A 412 -5.22 -0.65 -8.60
N VAL A 413 -4.73 -0.53 -7.38
CA VAL A 413 -4.37 0.76 -6.75
C VAL A 413 -2.87 1.00 -6.83
N ARG A 414 -2.07 -0.05 -6.69
CA ARG A 414 -0.61 -0.08 -6.71
C ARG A 414 -0.10 -1.13 -7.68
N PRO A 415 1.21 -1.10 -8.01
CA PRO A 415 1.86 -2.22 -8.65
C PRO A 415 1.74 -3.49 -7.82
N GLU A 416 1.57 -4.62 -8.48
CA GLU A 416 1.60 -5.91 -7.83
C GLU A 416 2.97 -6.17 -7.21
N LEU A 417 2.97 -6.70 -5.98
CA LEU A 417 4.18 -7.08 -5.29
C LEU A 417 4.68 -8.42 -5.82
N SER A 418 5.71 -8.36 -6.66
CA SER A 418 6.40 -9.54 -7.17
C SER A 418 7.78 -9.65 -6.52
N ILE A 419 7.97 -10.65 -5.69
CA ILE A 419 9.26 -10.96 -5.06
C ILE A 419 9.83 -12.19 -5.72
N LYS A 420 10.91 -11.99 -6.48
CA LYS A 420 11.69 -13.11 -7.00
C LYS A 420 12.48 -13.73 -5.84
N THR A 421 12.03 -14.87 -5.38
CA THR A 421 12.70 -15.62 -4.31
C THR A 421 13.84 -16.50 -4.81
N THR A 422 13.86 -16.77 -6.12
CA THR A 422 14.90 -17.55 -6.81
C THR A 422 15.30 -16.89 -8.12
N GLU A 423 16.54 -17.06 -8.53
CA GLU A 423 17.08 -16.63 -9.82
C GLU A 423 17.85 -17.78 -10.48
N ALA A 424 18.09 -17.67 -11.80
CA ALA A 424 18.95 -18.63 -12.49
C ALA A 424 20.36 -18.63 -11.88
N ASN A 425 20.90 -19.82 -11.62
CA ASN A 425 22.24 -19.93 -11.08
C ASN A 425 23.27 -19.53 -12.15
N PRO A 426 24.05 -18.45 -11.96
CA PRO A 426 25.02 -18.01 -12.97
C PRO A 426 26.17 -18.98 -13.21
N ASN A 427 26.42 -19.92 -12.30
CA ASN A 427 27.56 -20.85 -12.35
C ASN A 427 27.15 -22.30 -12.60
N LYS A 428 25.86 -22.65 -12.54
CA LYS A 428 25.34 -24.03 -12.68
C LYS A 428 23.93 -24.01 -13.22
N ASN A 429 23.48 -25.12 -13.78
CA ASN A 429 22.08 -25.34 -14.10
C ASN A 429 21.23 -25.38 -12.81
N GLY A 430 20.09 -24.72 -12.82
CA GLY A 430 19.17 -24.64 -11.69
C GLY A 430 18.91 -23.20 -11.23
N GLN A 431 18.21 -23.06 -10.11
CA GLN A 431 17.86 -21.77 -9.50
C GLN A 431 18.54 -21.60 -8.15
N VAL A 432 18.84 -20.35 -7.79
CA VAL A 432 19.39 -19.95 -6.49
C VAL A 432 18.56 -18.84 -5.90
N GLU A 433 18.72 -18.59 -4.59
CA GLU A 433 18.10 -17.43 -3.93
C GLU A 433 18.53 -16.11 -4.62
N ALA A 434 17.60 -15.17 -4.76
CA ALA A 434 17.88 -13.87 -5.34
C ALA A 434 18.83 -13.05 -4.44
N PRO A 435 19.70 -12.19 -5.01
CA PRO A 435 20.63 -11.34 -4.24
C PRO A 435 19.96 -10.48 -3.16
N ILE A 436 18.71 -10.08 -3.39
CA ILE A 436 17.95 -9.27 -2.44
C ILE A 436 17.72 -9.99 -1.10
N VAL A 437 17.60 -11.32 -1.12
CA VAL A 437 17.45 -12.14 0.11
C VAL A 437 18.76 -12.20 0.90
N LEU A 438 19.91 -12.13 0.19
CA LEU A 438 21.21 -12.11 0.80
C LEU A 438 21.54 -10.77 1.44
N LEU A 439 21.01 -9.67 0.92
CA LEU A 439 21.33 -8.31 1.35
C LEU A 439 21.05 -8.09 2.84
N ASP A 440 19.92 -8.56 3.34
CA ASP A 440 19.56 -8.44 4.76
C ASP A 440 20.56 -9.14 5.68
N LYS A 441 21.07 -10.31 5.26
CA LYS A 441 22.09 -11.05 6.01
C LYS A 441 23.41 -10.29 6.03
N ILE A 442 23.79 -9.73 4.88
CA ILE A 442 25.01 -8.91 4.77
C ILE A 442 24.88 -7.65 5.64
N GLU A 443 23.76 -6.95 5.62
CA GLU A 443 23.54 -5.73 6.42
C GLU A 443 23.56 -6.01 7.91
N ALA A 444 22.88 -7.07 8.38
CA ALA A 444 22.88 -7.46 9.80
C ALA A 444 24.29 -7.81 10.31
N GLU A 445 25.11 -8.50 9.50
CA GLU A 445 26.49 -8.80 9.87
C GLU A 445 27.38 -7.56 9.76
N LEU A 446 27.14 -6.68 8.80
CA LEU A 446 27.84 -5.41 8.65
C LEU A 446 27.68 -4.53 9.88
N GLU A 447 26.47 -4.40 10.42
CA GLU A 447 26.19 -3.64 11.63
C GLU A 447 27.00 -4.18 12.82
N LYS A 448 27.06 -5.50 13.00
CA LYS A 448 27.88 -6.15 14.04
C LYS A 448 29.39 -5.85 13.87
N VAL A 449 29.86 -5.92 12.62
CA VAL A 449 31.24 -5.64 12.30
C VAL A 449 31.61 -4.18 12.55
N LEU A 450 30.72 -3.26 12.23
CA LEU A 450 30.93 -1.81 12.36
C LEU A 450 30.70 -1.28 13.77
N SER A 451 29.93 -1.97 14.61
CA SER A 451 29.72 -1.61 16.02
C SER A 451 30.98 -1.77 16.87
N ASN A 452 31.95 -2.57 16.43
CA ASN A 452 33.23 -2.70 17.13
C ASN A 452 34.22 -1.58 16.70
N PRO A 453 34.58 -0.65 17.61
CA PRO A 453 35.44 0.50 17.28
C PRO A 453 36.84 0.12 16.85
N LYS A 454 37.29 -1.10 17.16
CA LYS A 454 38.63 -1.63 16.77
C LYS A 454 38.69 -1.98 15.28
N ASN A 455 37.55 -2.09 14.59
CA ASN A 455 37.49 -2.46 13.17
C ASN A 455 37.65 -1.19 12.30
N LYS A 456 38.89 -0.85 11.94
CA LYS A 456 39.17 0.39 11.17
C LYS A 456 38.91 0.25 9.68
N LYS A 457 39.23 -0.90 9.08
CA LYS A 457 38.97 -1.14 7.64
C LYS A 457 38.20 -2.43 7.47
N VAL A 458 37.06 -2.33 6.82
CA VAL A 458 36.16 -3.45 6.53
C VAL A 458 36.11 -3.65 5.02
N ALA A 459 36.32 -4.88 4.56
CA ALA A 459 36.14 -5.29 3.19
C ALA A 459 35.15 -6.46 3.14
N LEU A 460 34.25 -6.44 2.20
CA LEU A 460 33.27 -7.47 1.92
C LEU A 460 33.69 -8.23 0.65
N ASN A 461 34.06 -9.51 0.81
CA ASN A 461 34.31 -10.38 -0.31
C ASN A 461 33.03 -11.07 -0.72
N VAL A 462 32.68 -11.04 -2.00
CA VAL A 462 31.43 -11.59 -2.55
C VAL A 462 31.65 -12.09 -3.97
N HIS A 463 30.72 -12.91 -4.48
CA HIS A 463 30.71 -13.28 -5.89
C HIS A 463 30.63 -12.03 -6.80
N PRO A 464 31.25 -12.02 -8.01
CA PRO A 464 31.28 -10.85 -8.90
C PRO A 464 29.90 -10.26 -9.24
N PHE A 465 28.86 -11.09 -9.45
CA PHE A 465 27.49 -10.61 -9.66
C PHE A 465 26.93 -9.85 -8.45
N ILE A 466 27.20 -10.34 -7.22
CA ILE A 466 26.80 -9.65 -6.00
C ILE A 466 27.57 -8.33 -5.85
N ALA A 467 28.88 -8.34 -6.15
CA ALA A 467 29.68 -7.10 -6.13
C ALA A 467 29.12 -6.05 -7.11
N ALA A 468 28.78 -6.45 -8.33
CA ALA A 468 28.15 -5.58 -9.32
C ALA A 468 26.80 -5.04 -8.82
N TYR A 469 25.96 -5.88 -8.22
CA TYR A 469 24.67 -5.48 -7.66
C TYR A 469 24.84 -4.43 -6.55
N LEU A 470 25.79 -4.62 -5.62
CA LEU A 470 26.06 -3.73 -4.51
C LEU A 470 26.70 -2.39 -4.93
N THR A 471 27.36 -2.34 -6.08
CA THR A 471 28.09 -1.15 -6.54
C THR A 471 27.45 -0.43 -7.72
N LYS A 472 26.35 -0.94 -8.28
CA LYS A 472 25.69 -0.41 -9.47
C LYS A 472 25.09 0.98 -9.23
N GLY A 473 25.48 1.95 -10.07
CA GLY A 473 24.93 3.29 -10.11
C GLY A 473 25.48 4.27 -9.07
N ILE A 474 25.12 5.54 -9.22
CA ILE A 474 25.59 6.64 -8.35
C ILE A 474 25.03 6.49 -6.93
N ASN A 475 23.79 6.06 -6.78
CA ASN A 475 23.13 5.78 -5.50
C ASN A 475 23.19 4.28 -5.15
N SER A 476 24.38 3.69 -5.26
CA SER A 476 24.60 2.26 -4.99
C SER A 476 24.36 1.90 -3.52
N ILE A 477 24.04 0.63 -3.25
CA ILE A 477 23.87 0.11 -1.87
C ILE A 477 25.12 0.39 -1.03
N ARG A 478 26.31 0.21 -1.60
CA ARG A 478 27.57 0.58 -0.95
C ARG A 478 27.64 2.06 -0.55
N PHE A 479 27.17 2.98 -1.41
CA PHE A 479 27.15 4.40 -1.13
C PHE A 479 26.16 4.75 0.00
N ARG A 480 25.01 4.08 0.03
CA ARG A 480 24.03 4.21 1.11
C ARG A 480 24.59 3.73 2.46
N TRP A 481 25.27 2.59 2.49
CA TRP A 481 25.99 2.14 3.68
C TRP A 481 27.01 3.16 4.17
N PHE A 482 27.72 3.82 3.25
CA PHE A 482 28.65 4.90 3.63
C PHE A 482 27.91 6.08 4.27
N LEU A 483 26.77 6.50 3.73
CA LEU A 483 25.98 7.58 4.32
C LEU A 483 25.47 7.23 5.72
N GLN A 484 25.01 6.00 5.91
CA GLN A 484 24.46 5.50 7.16
C GLN A 484 25.52 5.31 8.25
N HIS A 485 26.62 4.66 7.92
CA HIS A 485 27.62 4.27 8.91
C HIS A 485 28.86 5.19 8.95
N LYS A 486 28.96 6.17 8.04
CA LYS A 486 30.11 7.07 7.87
C LYS A 486 31.45 6.33 7.68
N LYS A 487 31.39 5.05 7.25
CA LYS A 487 32.57 4.20 6.97
C LYS A 487 32.45 3.61 5.56
N TRP A 488 33.53 3.74 4.77
CA TRP A 488 33.58 3.17 3.44
C TRP A 488 33.89 1.68 3.48
N ILE A 489 32.98 0.86 2.90
CA ILE A 489 33.16 -0.59 2.81
C ILE A 489 33.73 -0.93 1.45
N THR A 490 34.88 -1.60 1.44
CA THR A 490 35.52 -2.07 0.20
C THR A 490 34.85 -3.37 -0.25
N ILE A 491 34.22 -3.38 -1.41
CA ILE A 491 33.63 -4.60 -2.01
C ILE A 491 34.67 -5.23 -2.94
N ILE A 492 35.00 -6.50 -2.67
CA ILE A 492 36.02 -7.25 -3.40
C ILE A 492 35.34 -8.43 -4.09
N PRO A 493 35.24 -8.44 -5.42
CA PRO A 493 34.75 -9.61 -6.16
C PRO A 493 35.72 -10.79 -6.02
N ARG A 494 35.16 -12.00 -5.88
CA ARG A 494 35.89 -13.26 -5.76
C ARG A 494 35.28 -14.31 -6.67
N ASP A 495 35.92 -14.64 -7.77
CA ASP A 495 35.45 -15.64 -8.74
C ASP A 495 35.35 -17.05 -8.16
N ALA A 496 36.18 -17.35 -7.14
CA ALA A 496 36.13 -18.62 -6.43
C ALA A 496 34.94 -18.79 -5.48
N TYR A 497 34.14 -17.72 -5.26
CA TYR A 497 32.98 -17.80 -4.36
C TYR A 497 31.77 -18.34 -5.12
N THR A 498 30.98 -19.17 -4.43
CA THR A 498 29.64 -19.52 -4.93
C THR A 498 28.72 -18.30 -4.87
N TYR A 499 27.65 -18.29 -5.67
CA TYR A 499 26.82 -17.12 -5.92
C TYR A 499 26.36 -16.35 -4.68
N LEU A 500 25.96 -17.07 -3.62
CA LEU A 500 25.47 -16.45 -2.36
C LEU A 500 26.52 -16.45 -1.24
N HIS A 501 27.76 -16.85 -1.53
CA HIS A 501 28.80 -16.85 -0.51
C HIS A 501 29.40 -15.46 -0.33
N TYR A 502 29.50 -15.02 0.92
CA TYR A 502 30.15 -13.77 1.29
C TYR A 502 30.99 -13.92 2.55
N LYS A 503 31.98 -13.04 2.75
CA LYS A 503 32.85 -13.01 3.93
C LYS A 503 33.38 -11.62 4.19
N PHE A 504 33.21 -11.12 5.42
CA PHE A 504 33.87 -9.91 5.86
C PHE A 504 35.34 -10.15 6.17
N LYS A 505 36.21 -9.27 5.66
CA LYS A 505 37.62 -9.20 6.00
C LYS A 505 37.87 -7.94 6.79
N ILE A 506 38.29 -8.09 8.04
CA ILE A 506 38.47 -6.98 8.98
C ILE A 506 39.97 -6.83 9.24
N LYS A 507 40.51 -5.62 9.05
CA LYS A 507 41.84 -5.28 9.57
C LYS A 507 41.66 -4.66 10.95
N ARG A 508 42.06 -5.39 11.96
CA ARG A 508 42.27 -4.89 13.33
C ARG A 508 43.61 -4.19 13.39
N LYS A 509 43.75 -3.20 14.28
CA LYS A 509 45.03 -2.59 14.59
C LYS A 509 45.89 -3.57 15.35
#